data_26b06734fab794e4c259a446b6ed5567
#
_entry.id   26b06734fab794e4c259a446b6ed5567
#
_cell.length_a   1.000
_cell.length_b   1.000
_cell.length_c   1.000
_cell.angle_alpha   90.00
_cell.angle_beta   90.00
_cell.angle_gamma   90.00
#
_symmetry.space_group_name_H-M   'P 1'
#
loop_
_entity.id
_entity.type
_entity.pdbx_description
1 polymer ?
#
loop_
_entity_poly.entity_id
_entity_poly.type
_entity_poly.pdbx_seq_one_letter_code
_entity_poly.pdbx_strand_id
1 'polypeptide(L)'
;EIGVNRGKCLFNIVGPENKFAVDPFFNFNLWKKIKAGIKNSGNFKNKYFEVTSDDFFANNETLLSKNKLDLAFIDGLHTYKQSLQDTLNTVKYLDEKGIIVLHDCNPLDHLAAYPAHSIDEARKDLQNHKDWKNIWNGDVWKTIVFIKKNHPELSTFVLNTDHGLGFVYKKQQEKLPEIFNAITSIDDLDYTFFNEHRNELIDLKPVSYFQEFLATI
;
A
#
# COMPACT_ATOMS: atom_id res chain seq x y z
N GLU A 1 -9.68 -2.77 1.72
CA GLU A 1 -8.35 -3.20 2.22
C GLU A 1 -7.91 -4.45 1.47
N ILE A 2 -6.69 -4.42 0.91
CA ILE A 2 -6.00 -5.56 0.28
C ILE A 2 -4.89 -5.99 1.23
N GLY A 3 -4.84 -7.29 1.60
CA GLY A 3 -3.94 -7.78 2.63
C GLY A 3 -4.48 -7.58 4.05
N VAL A 4 -5.64 -8.13 4.33
CA VAL A 4 -6.36 -7.93 5.60
C VAL A 4 -5.76 -8.72 6.76
N ASN A 5 -5.19 -9.90 6.48
CA ASN A 5 -4.55 -10.80 7.43
C ASN A 5 -5.41 -10.98 8.72
N ARG A 6 -5.00 -10.34 9.81
CA ARG A 6 -5.69 -10.41 11.12
C ARG A 6 -6.81 -9.38 11.28
N GLY A 7 -7.08 -8.52 10.30
CA GLY A 7 -8.13 -7.50 10.33
C GLY A 7 -7.87 -6.35 11.32
N LYS A 8 -6.60 -6.07 11.63
CA LYS A 8 -6.28 -4.99 12.59
C LYS A 8 -6.72 -3.63 12.06
N CYS A 9 -6.44 -3.31 10.81
CA CYS A 9 -6.85 -2.08 10.18
C CYS A 9 -8.36 -2.09 9.92
N LEU A 10 -8.87 -3.06 9.16
CA LEU A 10 -10.27 -3.19 8.76
C LEU A 10 -11.28 -2.99 9.90
N PHE A 11 -11.07 -3.68 11.04
CA PHE A 11 -12.04 -3.66 12.15
C PHE A 11 -12.00 -2.37 12.97
N ASN A 12 -10.95 -1.57 12.86
CA ASN A 12 -10.82 -0.29 13.57
C ASN A 12 -11.27 0.92 12.73
N ILE A 13 -11.44 0.78 11.41
CA ILE A 13 -11.97 1.85 10.56
C ILE A 13 -13.46 2.02 10.84
N VAL A 14 -13.83 3.25 11.23
CA VAL A 14 -15.20 3.67 11.54
C VAL A 14 -15.65 4.70 10.52
N GLY A 15 -16.92 4.68 10.16
CA GLY A 15 -17.54 5.69 9.29
C GLY A 15 -17.92 5.22 7.90
N PRO A 16 -17.12 4.44 7.14
CA PRO A 16 -17.52 4.01 5.81
C PRO A 16 -18.81 3.21 5.80
N GLU A 17 -19.68 3.48 4.81
CA GLU A 17 -20.90 2.70 4.61
C GLU A 17 -20.63 1.27 4.14
N ASN A 18 -19.62 1.12 3.28
CA ASN A 18 -19.19 -0.16 2.74
C ASN A 18 -17.68 -0.33 2.98
N LYS A 19 -17.28 -1.54 3.36
CA LYS A 19 -15.88 -1.93 3.44
C LYS A 19 -15.69 -3.26 2.72
N PHE A 20 -14.73 -3.30 1.81
CA PHE A 20 -14.31 -4.49 1.10
C PHE A 20 -13.00 -5.00 1.70
N ALA A 21 -12.99 -6.26 2.09
CA ALA A 21 -11.87 -6.95 2.68
C ALA A 21 -11.39 -8.02 1.69
N VAL A 22 -10.18 -7.87 1.16
CA VAL A 22 -9.60 -8.77 0.15
C VAL A 22 -8.32 -9.38 0.71
N ASP A 23 -8.28 -10.70 0.79
CA ASP A 23 -7.12 -11.46 1.25
C ASP A 23 -7.24 -12.91 0.78
N PRO A 24 -6.20 -13.55 0.27
CA PRO A 24 -6.25 -14.96 -0.09
C PRO A 24 -6.58 -15.88 1.09
N PHE A 25 -6.26 -15.44 2.31
CA PHE A 25 -6.49 -16.19 3.53
C PHE A 25 -6.70 -15.27 4.75
N PHE A 26 -7.93 -15.21 5.27
CA PHE A 26 -8.22 -14.44 6.49
C PHE A 26 -7.73 -15.16 7.75
N ASN A 27 -6.75 -14.56 8.42
CA ASN A 27 -6.23 -15.07 9.69
C ASN A 27 -7.10 -14.63 10.89
N PHE A 28 -8.42 -14.80 10.75
CA PHE A 28 -9.41 -14.58 11.80
C PHE A 28 -10.68 -15.39 11.56
N ASN A 29 -11.40 -15.70 12.64
CA ASN A 29 -12.59 -16.54 12.64
C ASN A 29 -13.88 -15.71 12.78
N LEU A 30 -15.04 -16.40 12.72
CA LEU A 30 -16.36 -15.79 12.87
C LEU A 30 -16.51 -15.02 14.19
N TRP A 31 -15.96 -15.54 15.30
CA TRP A 31 -16.05 -14.88 16.60
C TRP A 31 -15.38 -13.51 16.60
N LYS A 32 -14.27 -13.37 15.89
CA LYS A 32 -13.59 -12.08 15.75
C LYS A 32 -14.43 -11.10 14.93
N LYS A 33 -15.11 -11.55 13.85
CA LYS A 33 -16.05 -10.73 13.07
C LYS A 33 -17.21 -10.25 13.97
N ILE A 34 -17.81 -11.14 14.77
CA ILE A 34 -18.89 -10.80 15.70
C ILE A 34 -18.42 -9.78 16.74
N LYS A 35 -17.29 -10.01 17.41
CA LYS A 35 -16.73 -9.05 18.38
C LYS A 35 -16.44 -7.69 17.77
N ALA A 36 -15.90 -7.67 16.56
CA ALA A 36 -15.66 -6.42 15.83
C ALA A 36 -16.98 -5.70 15.50
N GLY A 37 -18.03 -6.43 15.11
CA GLY A 37 -19.36 -5.89 14.85
C GLY A 37 -20.03 -5.33 16.11
N ILE A 38 -19.87 -5.98 17.26
CA ILE A 38 -20.38 -5.47 18.55
C ILE A 38 -19.66 -4.18 18.94
N LYS A 39 -18.33 -4.11 18.75
CA LYS A 39 -17.53 -2.91 19.04
C LYS A 39 -17.84 -1.75 18.10
N ASN A 40 -18.08 -2.05 16.83
CA ASN A 40 -18.45 -1.08 15.79
C ASN A 40 -19.43 -1.76 14.82
N SER A 41 -20.71 -1.37 14.90
CA SER A 41 -21.80 -2.00 14.13
C SER A 41 -21.59 -1.94 12.61
N GLY A 42 -20.82 -0.96 12.11
CA GLY A 42 -20.41 -0.89 10.70
C GLY A 42 -19.66 -2.13 10.21
N ASN A 43 -18.98 -2.86 11.11
CA ASN A 43 -18.28 -4.08 10.75
C ASN A 43 -19.21 -5.25 10.36
N PHE A 44 -20.49 -5.20 10.70
CA PHE A 44 -21.46 -6.18 10.22
C PHE A 44 -21.77 -6.05 8.72
N LYS A 45 -21.47 -4.88 8.13
CA LYS A 45 -21.64 -4.62 6.70
C LYS A 45 -20.42 -4.94 5.85
N ASN A 46 -19.30 -5.36 6.47
CA ASN A 46 -18.08 -5.69 5.73
C ASN A 46 -18.34 -6.83 4.74
N LYS A 47 -17.87 -6.65 3.50
CA LYS A 47 -17.86 -7.69 2.47
C LYS A 47 -16.48 -8.31 2.42
N TYR A 48 -16.42 -9.63 2.54
CA TYR A 48 -15.18 -10.40 2.61
C TYR A 48 -15.00 -11.19 1.33
N PHE A 49 -13.84 -11.04 0.71
CA PHE A 49 -13.43 -11.74 -0.50
C PHE A 49 -12.15 -12.52 -0.19
N GLU A 50 -12.28 -13.82 0.06
CA GLU A 50 -11.16 -14.71 0.36
C GLU A 50 -10.57 -15.23 -0.96
N VAL A 51 -9.93 -14.32 -1.70
CA VAL A 51 -9.33 -14.50 -3.01
C VAL A 51 -8.10 -13.61 -3.16
N THR A 52 -7.30 -13.84 -4.20
CA THR A 52 -6.23 -12.92 -4.55
C THR A 52 -6.78 -11.55 -4.96
N SER A 53 -5.98 -10.50 -4.86
CA SER A 53 -6.38 -9.17 -5.36
C SER A 53 -6.63 -9.18 -6.87
N ASP A 54 -5.85 -9.94 -7.64
CA ASP A 54 -6.05 -10.09 -9.08
C ASP A 54 -7.42 -10.70 -9.40
N ASP A 55 -7.80 -11.80 -8.75
CA ASP A 55 -9.12 -12.43 -8.89
C ASP A 55 -10.23 -11.49 -8.42
N PHE A 56 -10.00 -10.74 -7.35
CA PHE A 56 -10.97 -9.77 -6.86
C PHE A 56 -11.26 -8.72 -7.92
N PHE A 57 -10.26 -8.07 -8.48
CA PHE A 57 -10.46 -7.04 -9.51
C PHE A 57 -11.04 -7.60 -10.79
N ALA A 58 -10.60 -8.78 -11.22
CA ALA A 58 -11.11 -9.45 -12.43
C ALA A 58 -12.61 -9.80 -12.34
N ASN A 59 -13.08 -10.21 -11.16
CA ASN A 59 -14.43 -10.75 -10.98
C ASN A 59 -15.43 -9.75 -10.38
N ASN A 60 -15.01 -8.53 -9.98
CA ASN A 60 -15.88 -7.57 -9.30
C ASN A 60 -15.96 -6.20 -9.98
N GLU A 61 -15.71 -6.12 -11.29
CA GLU A 61 -15.76 -4.88 -12.06
C GLU A 61 -17.10 -4.13 -11.88
N THR A 62 -18.22 -4.82 -11.99
CA THR A 62 -19.56 -4.22 -11.82
C THR A 62 -19.78 -3.67 -10.41
N LEU A 63 -19.29 -4.37 -9.38
CA LEU A 63 -19.37 -3.93 -8.00
C LEU A 63 -18.56 -2.65 -7.78
N LEU A 64 -17.32 -2.63 -8.27
CA LEU A 64 -16.38 -1.52 -8.10
C LEU A 64 -16.80 -0.29 -8.93
N SER A 65 -17.32 -0.48 -10.13
CA SER A 65 -17.81 0.61 -10.96
C SER A 65 -19.02 1.33 -10.34
N LYS A 66 -19.86 0.60 -9.61
CA LYS A 66 -21.03 1.15 -8.89
C LYS A 66 -20.67 1.79 -7.53
N ASN A 67 -19.56 1.34 -6.94
CA ASN A 67 -19.12 1.79 -5.61
C ASN A 67 -17.67 2.28 -5.75
N LYS A 68 -17.52 3.52 -6.21
CA LYS A 68 -16.19 4.14 -6.28
C LYS A 68 -15.52 4.10 -4.91
N LEU A 69 -14.19 4.02 -4.93
CA LEU A 69 -13.38 3.86 -3.73
C LEU A 69 -12.95 5.24 -3.21
N ASP A 70 -13.41 5.60 -2.02
CA ASP A 70 -12.96 6.82 -1.32
C ASP A 70 -11.59 6.60 -0.68
N LEU A 71 -11.36 5.37 -0.17
CA LEU A 71 -10.10 5.00 0.46
C LEU A 71 -9.77 3.54 0.14
N ALA A 72 -8.56 3.29 -0.28
CA ALA A 72 -7.99 1.95 -0.38
C ALA A 72 -6.73 1.85 0.48
N PHE A 73 -6.60 0.78 1.26
CA PHE A 73 -5.38 0.44 1.98
C PHE A 73 -4.80 -0.84 1.38
N ILE A 74 -3.54 -0.78 0.93
CA ILE A 74 -2.83 -1.88 0.27
C ILE A 74 -1.65 -2.29 1.15
N ASP A 75 -1.75 -3.50 1.71
CA ASP A 75 -0.77 -4.14 2.60
C ASP A 75 -0.75 -5.66 2.31
N GLY A 76 -0.68 -6.00 1.02
CA GLY A 76 -0.77 -7.38 0.53
C GLY A 76 0.58 -8.08 0.45
N LEU A 77 0.97 -8.50 -0.74
CA LEU A 77 2.28 -9.07 -1.00
C LEU A 77 3.31 -7.93 -1.14
N HIS A 78 4.35 -7.96 -0.33
CA HIS A 78 5.35 -6.90 -0.23
C HIS A 78 6.37 -6.96 -1.39
N THR A 79 5.89 -7.12 -2.61
CA THR A 79 6.70 -7.05 -3.83
C THR A 79 6.28 -5.86 -4.69
N TYR A 80 7.24 -5.22 -5.34
CA TYR A 80 7.00 -4.11 -6.27
C TYR A 80 5.94 -4.47 -7.31
N LYS A 81 6.06 -5.64 -7.95
CA LYS A 81 5.15 -6.04 -9.04
C LYS A 81 3.70 -6.14 -8.55
N GLN A 82 3.46 -6.81 -7.42
CA GLN A 82 2.09 -6.97 -6.93
C GLN A 82 1.53 -5.66 -6.35
N SER A 83 2.32 -4.92 -5.57
CA SER A 83 1.86 -3.64 -5.04
C SER A 83 1.56 -2.61 -6.14
N LEU A 84 2.33 -2.62 -7.23
CA LEU A 84 2.04 -1.80 -8.41
C LEU A 84 0.75 -2.24 -9.09
N GLN A 85 0.57 -3.56 -9.32
CA GLN A 85 -0.64 -4.10 -9.95
C GLN A 85 -1.88 -3.75 -9.13
N ASP A 86 -1.83 -3.93 -7.81
CA ASP A 86 -2.92 -3.59 -6.90
C ASP A 86 -3.23 -2.09 -6.93
N THR A 87 -2.20 -1.25 -6.96
CA THR A 87 -2.34 0.21 -7.05
C THR A 87 -3.01 0.61 -8.37
N LEU A 88 -2.52 0.13 -9.50
CA LEU A 88 -3.06 0.46 -10.82
C LEU A 88 -4.51 -0.05 -11.00
N ASN A 89 -4.81 -1.23 -10.49
CA ASN A 89 -6.18 -1.75 -10.48
C ASN A 89 -7.10 -0.90 -9.61
N THR A 90 -6.61 -0.45 -8.45
CA THR A 90 -7.37 0.42 -7.54
C THR A 90 -7.65 1.78 -8.16
N VAL A 91 -6.66 2.40 -8.83
CA VAL A 91 -6.80 3.71 -9.52
C VAL A 91 -7.97 3.74 -10.49
N LYS A 92 -8.25 2.62 -11.21
CA LYS A 92 -9.38 2.53 -12.16
C LYS A 92 -10.74 2.80 -11.49
N TYR A 93 -10.88 2.47 -10.23
CA TYR A 93 -12.14 2.58 -9.47
C TYR A 93 -12.09 3.65 -8.39
N LEU A 94 -10.97 4.36 -8.26
CA LEU A 94 -10.80 5.43 -7.27
C LEU A 94 -11.73 6.61 -7.59
N ASP A 95 -12.39 7.14 -6.57
CA ASP A 95 -13.15 8.38 -6.69
C ASP A 95 -12.23 9.57 -7.01
N GLU A 96 -12.79 10.69 -7.46
CA GLU A 96 -12.00 11.89 -7.77
C GLU A 96 -11.25 12.45 -6.56
N LYS A 97 -11.82 12.30 -5.38
CA LYS A 97 -11.19 12.66 -4.09
C LYS A 97 -10.68 11.44 -3.33
N GLY A 98 -10.66 10.28 -3.98
CA GLY A 98 -10.21 9.04 -3.37
C GLY A 98 -8.71 9.00 -3.14
N ILE A 99 -8.31 8.25 -2.12
CA ILE A 99 -6.91 8.10 -1.71
C ILE A 99 -6.57 6.61 -1.65
N ILE A 100 -5.41 6.25 -2.18
CA ILE A 100 -4.78 4.96 -1.95
C ILE A 100 -3.67 5.16 -0.92
N VAL A 101 -3.64 4.32 0.10
CA VAL A 101 -2.56 4.23 1.09
C VAL A 101 -1.86 2.89 0.92
N LEU A 102 -0.56 2.92 0.63
CA LEU A 102 0.30 1.74 0.57
C LEU A 102 1.14 1.63 1.84
N HIS A 103 1.22 0.44 2.40
CA HIS A 103 2.14 0.15 3.49
C HIS A 103 3.56 -0.16 2.96
N ASP A 104 4.58 -0.13 3.83
CA ASP A 104 5.95 -0.55 3.54
C ASP A 104 6.73 0.27 2.47
N CYS A 105 6.35 1.52 2.28
CA CYS A 105 6.97 2.39 1.27
C CYS A 105 8.29 3.05 1.71
N ASN A 106 8.75 2.83 2.95
CA ASN A 106 9.98 3.41 3.48
C ASN A 106 10.78 2.38 4.30
N PRO A 107 11.41 1.39 3.65
CA PRO A 107 12.17 0.35 4.34
C PRO A 107 13.31 0.95 5.18
N LEU A 108 13.48 0.40 6.39
CA LEU A 108 14.44 0.88 7.39
C LEU A 108 15.89 0.70 6.93
N ASP A 109 16.17 -0.46 6.36
CA ASP A 109 17.51 -0.86 5.92
C ASP A 109 17.43 -1.82 4.72
N HIS A 110 18.59 -2.22 4.19
CA HIS A 110 18.67 -3.10 3.04
C HIS A 110 18.10 -4.51 3.30
N LEU A 111 18.08 -4.96 4.56
CA LEU A 111 17.52 -6.26 4.94
C LEU A 111 15.98 -6.16 4.97
N ALA A 112 15.44 -5.05 5.45
CA ALA A 112 14.01 -4.80 5.37
C ALA A 112 13.53 -4.65 3.92
N ALA A 113 14.37 -4.08 3.05
CA ALA A 113 14.12 -3.93 1.61
C ALA A 113 14.49 -5.16 0.76
N TYR A 114 14.81 -6.31 1.39
CA TYR A 114 15.28 -7.50 0.67
C TYR A 114 14.27 -7.96 -0.39
N PRO A 115 14.67 -8.10 -1.66
CA PRO A 115 13.78 -8.44 -2.76
C PRO A 115 13.50 -9.95 -2.77
N ALA A 116 12.52 -10.40 -2.02
CA ALA A 116 12.03 -11.78 -2.00
C ALA A 116 10.62 -11.86 -2.60
N HIS A 117 10.22 -13.05 -3.02
CA HIS A 117 8.87 -13.29 -3.55
C HIS A 117 7.82 -13.53 -2.45
N SER A 118 8.26 -13.74 -1.21
CA SER A 118 7.39 -13.92 -0.06
C SER A 118 8.13 -13.66 1.26
N ILE A 119 7.36 -13.45 2.33
CA ILE A 119 7.93 -13.33 3.69
C ILE A 119 8.66 -14.62 4.12
N ASP A 120 8.20 -15.79 3.68
CA ASP A 120 8.82 -17.07 4.04
C ASP A 120 10.16 -17.25 3.32
N GLU A 121 10.28 -16.80 2.08
CA GLU A 121 11.55 -16.73 1.38
C GLU A 121 12.52 -15.76 2.06
N ALA A 122 12.09 -14.54 2.34
CA ALA A 122 12.90 -13.55 3.05
C ALA A 122 13.40 -14.09 4.42
N ARG A 123 12.52 -14.77 5.18
CA ARG A 123 12.89 -15.40 6.45
C ARG A 123 13.93 -16.50 6.26
N LYS A 124 13.74 -17.37 5.28
CA LYS A 124 14.66 -18.47 4.98
C LYS A 124 16.05 -17.94 4.65
N ASP A 125 16.13 -16.89 3.83
CA ASP A 125 17.39 -16.35 3.35
C ASP A 125 18.11 -15.50 4.41
N LEU A 126 17.34 -14.76 5.22
CA LEU A 126 17.88 -13.81 6.18
C LEU A 126 17.96 -14.32 7.63
N GLN A 127 17.38 -15.49 7.97
CA GLN A 127 17.29 -15.99 9.34
C GLN A 127 18.63 -16.06 10.10
N ASN A 128 19.74 -16.25 9.39
CA ASN A 128 21.09 -16.32 9.96
C ASN A 128 21.83 -14.99 9.91
N HIS A 129 21.24 -13.93 9.35
CA HIS A 129 21.87 -12.63 9.28
C HIS A 129 21.74 -11.92 10.62
N LYS A 130 22.89 -11.63 11.27
CA LYS A 130 22.95 -11.09 12.65
C LYS A 130 22.19 -9.78 12.87
N ASP A 131 22.09 -8.96 11.83
CA ASP A 131 21.45 -7.63 11.90
C ASP A 131 19.99 -7.66 11.46
N TRP A 132 19.46 -8.80 11.02
CA TRP A 132 18.07 -8.89 10.59
C TRP A 132 17.10 -8.86 11.78
N LYS A 133 16.16 -7.92 11.73
CA LYS A 133 15.19 -7.67 12.80
C LYS A 133 13.85 -8.39 12.61
N ASN A 134 13.78 -9.36 11.68
CA ASN A 134 12.53 -10.03 11.26
C ASN A 134 11.47 -9.03 10.75
N ILE A 135 11.93 -7.96 10.10
CA ILE A 135 11.12 -6.96 9.41
C ILE A 135 11.38 -7.12 7.92
N TRP A 136 10.32 -7.20 7.13
CA TRP A 136 10.41 -7.29 5.67
C TRP A 136 9.36 -6.39 5.02
N ASN A 137 9.83 -5.32 4.42
CA ASN A 137 9.05 -4.38 3.64
C ASN A 137 9.08 -4.74 2.14
N GLY A 138 10.08 -5.52 1.74
CA GLY A 138 10.32 -5.82 0.33
C GLY A 138 10.65 -4.58 -0.49
N ASP A 139 10.24 -4.58 -1.74
CA ASP A 139 10.53 -3.49 -2.67
C ASP A 139 9.30 -2.65 -3.05
N VAL A 140 8.29 -2.58 -2.18
CA VAL A 140 7.05 -1.80 -2.35
C VAL A 140 7.32 -0.32 -2.67
N TRP A 141 8.37 0.28 -2.11
CA TRP A 141 8.77 1.66 -2.37
C TRP A 141 8.94 1.97 -3.87
N LYS A 142 9.31 0.98 -4.68
CA LYS A 142 9.42 1.12 -6.14
C LYS A 142 8.08 1.46 -6.79
N THR A 143 6.97 1.06 -6.19
CA THR A 143 5.62 1.44 -6.66
C THR A 143 5.42 2.95 -6.62
N ILE A 144 5.83 3.61 -5.54
CA ILE A 144 5.76 5.09 -5.44
C ILE A 144 6.64 5.74 -6.52
N VAL A 145 7.87 5.24 -6.71
CA VAL A 145 8.79 5.75 -7.74
C VAL A 145 8.20 5.57 -9.14
N PHE A 146 7.59 4.40 -9.42
CA PHE A 146 6.95 4.13 -10.71
C PHE A 146 5.79 5.07 -10.98
N ILE A 147 4.87 5.22 -10.03
CA ILE A 147 3.70 6.11 -10.17
C ILE A 147 4.18 7.54 -10.41
N LYS A 148 5.13 8.03 -9.62
CA LYS A 148 5.72 9.36 -9.79
C LYS A 148 6.30 9.56 -11.19
N LYS A 149 7.00 8.56 -11.72
CA LYS A 149 7.66 8.67 -13.03
C LYS A 149 6.70 8.60 -14.21
N ASN A 150 5.69 7.73 -14.14
CA ASN A 150 4.92 7.32 -15.30
C ASN A 150 3.46 7.79 -15.31
N HIS A 151 2.95 8.33 -14.19
CA HIS A 151 1.56 8.75 -14.01
C HIS A 151 1.48 10.23 -13.57
N PRO A 152 1.70 11.19 -14.49
CA PRO A 152 1.69 12.61 -14.15
C PRO A 152 0.33 13.12 -13.63
N GLU A 153 -0.76 12.40 -13.90
CA GLU A 153 -2.10 12.67 -13.39
C GLU A 153 -2.32 12.27 -11.92
N LEU A 154 -1.33 11.55 -11.32
CA LEU A 154 -1.36 11.12 -9.93
C LEU A 154 -0.26 11.81 -9.13
N SER A 155 -0.58 12.30 -7.95
CA SER A 155 0.40 12.78 -6.98
C SER A 155 0.66 11.75 -5.92
N THR A 156 1.90 11.74 -5.41
CA THR A 156 2.34 10.81 -4.37
C THR A 156 3.21 11.48 -3.33
N PHE A 157 3.16 11.01 -2.09
CA PHE A 157 4.14 11.27 -1.03
C PHE A 157 4.16 10.08 -0.06
N VAL A 158 5.17 10.00 0.78
CA VAL A 158 5.27 8.98 1.83
C VAL A 158 5.39 9.63 3.20
N LEU A 159 4.56 9.24 4.15
CA LEU A 159 4.73 9.65 5.55
C LEU A 159 5.79 8.79 6.23
N ASN A 160 6.70 9.43 6.96
CA ASN A 160 7.75 8.76 7.73
C ASN A 160 7.19 8.20 9.04
N THR A 161 6.39 7.16 8.94
CA THR A 161 5.78 6.41 10.05
C THR A 161 5.47 4.98 9.61
N ASP A 162 5.44 4.05 10.55
CA ASP A 162 4.98 2.66 10.35
C ASP A 162 5.53 2.02 9.06
N HIS A 163 6.84 2.01 8.88
CA HIS A 163 7.55 1.51 7.69
C HIS A 163 7.28 2.30 6.39
N GLY A 164 6.68 3.47 6.48
CA GLY A 164 6.33 4.34 5.36
C GLY A 164 4.93 4.09 4.83
N LEU A 165 4.05 5.05 5.05
CA LEU A 165 2.73 5.07 4.44
C LEU A 165 2.79 5.90 3.16
N GLY A 166 2.71 5.24 2.01
CA GLY A 166 2.67 5.87 0.70
C GLY A 166 1.25 6.29 0.34
N PHE A 167 1.07 7.53 -0.07
CA PHE A 167 -0.20 8.09 -0.52
C PHE A 167 -0.19 8.27 -2.03
N VAL A 168 -1.25 7.83 -2.70
CA VAL A 168 -1.48 8.03 -4.15
C VAL A 168 -2.89 8.58 -4.31
N TYR A 169 -3.02 9.69 -5.03
CA TYR A 169 -4.30 10.37 -5.23
C TYR A 169 -4.33 11.15 -6.55
N LYS A 170 -5.51 11.42 -7.07
CA LYS A 170 -5.70 12.13 -8.34
C LYS A 170 -5.40 13.63 -8.16
N LYS A 171 -4.27 14.03 -8.65
CA LYS A 171 -3.84 15.43 -8.75
C LYS A 171 -2.68 15.48 -9.72
N GLN A 172 -2.70 16.44 -10.64
CA GLN A 172 -1.58 16.66 -11.55
C GLN A 172 -0.30 16.91 -10.75
N GLN A 173 0.75 16.16 -11.06
CA GLN A 173 2.05 16.30 -10.41
C GLN A 173 2.72 17.64 -10.74
N GLU A 174 3.54 18.11 -9.82
CA GLU A 174 4.53 19.13 -10.04
C GLU A 174 5.73 18.56 -10.83
N LYS A 175 6.66 19.44 -11.22
CA LYS A 175 7.89 19.03 -11.90
C LYS A 175 8.65 18.00 -11.05
N LEU A 176 9.01 16.88 -11.67
CA LEU A 176 9.80 15.83 -11.00
C LEU A 176 11.22 16.34 -10.66
N PRO A 177 11.81 15.86 -9.55
CA PRO A 177 13.22 16.03 -9.25
C PRO A 177 14.11 15.53 -10.38
N GLU A 178 15.27 16.13 -10.56
CA GLU A 178 16.19 15.80 -11.67
C GLU A 178 16.68 14.36 -11.65
N ILE A 179 16.75 13.74 -10.47
CA ILE A 179 17.14 12.35 -10.30
C ILE A 179 16.31 11.38 -11.14
N PHE A 180 15.04 11.71 -11.42
CA PHE A 180 14.17 10.88 -12.26
C PHE A 180 14.66 10.76 -13.71
N ASN A 181 15.49 11.70 -14.19
CA ASN A 181 16.09 11.62 -15.52
C ASN A 181 17.16 10.51 -15.60
N ALA A 182 17.81 10.18 -14.48
CA ALA A 182 18.82 9.12 -14.41
C ALA A 182 18.22 7.71 -14.30
N ILE A 183 16.93 7.60 -13.96
CA ILE A 183 16.28 6.29 -13.81
C ILE A 183 15.86 5.77 -15.18
N THR A 184 16.53 4.76 -15.67
CA THR A 184 16.22 4.07 -16.93
C THR A 184 15.24 2.92 -16.75
N SER A 185 15.35 2.19 -15.63
CA SER A 185 14.47 1.08 -15.25
C SER A 185 14.20 1.13 -13.75
N ILE A 186 12.94 0.96 -13.37
CA ILE A 186 12.54 0.90 -11.95
C ILE A 186 12.92 -0.46 -11.35
N ASP A 187 12.88 -1.53 -12.15
CA ASP A 187 13.23 -2.87 -11.70
C ASP A 187 14.69 -2.94 -11.21
N ASP A 188 15.59 -2.19 -11.86
CA ASP A 188 17.03 -2.20 -11.58
C ASP A 188 17.44 -1.33 -10.38
N LEU A 189 16.52 -0.56 -9.82
CA LEU A 189 16.81 0.23 -8.62
C LEU A 189 17.07 -0.67 -7.42
N ASP A 190 18.19 -0.43 -6.75
CA ASP A 190 18.55 -1.10 -5.51
C ASP A 190 18.33 -0.22 -4.26
N TYR A 191 18.51 -0.83 -3.09
CA TYR A 191 18.36 -0.11 -1.82
C TYR A 191 19.43 0.99 -1.65
N THR A 192 20.62 0.84 -2.21
CA THR A 192 21.70 1.85 -2.11
C THR A 192 21.26 3.13 -2.79
N PHE A 193 20.82 3.04 -4.03
CA PHE A 193 20.29 4.16 -4.79
C PHE A 193 19.06 4.79 -4.08
N PHE A 194 18.15 3.95 -3.60
CA PHE A 194 16.99 4.42 -2.84
C PHE A 194 17.41 5.21 -1.59
N ASN A 195 18.35 4.68 -0.81
CA ASN A 195 18.76 5.31 0.44
C ASN A 195 19.47 6.65 0.25
N GLU A 196 20.25 6.78 -0.84
CA GLU A 196 20.93 8.03 -1.21
C GLU A 196 19.93 9.12 -1.66
N HIS A 197 18.85 8.74 -2.35
CA HIS A 197 17.89 9.64 -2.96
C HIS A 197 16.47 9.53 -2.39
N ARG A 198 16.34 8.95 -1.21
CA ARG A 198 15.07 8.62 -0.54
C ARG A 198 14.04 9.77 -0.57
N ASN A 199 14.45 10.95 -0.12
CA ASN A 199 13.55 12.09 -0.02
C ASN A 199 13.01 12.54 -1.39
N GLU A 200 13.84 12.50 -2.42
CA GLU A 200 13.47 12.91 -3.78
C GLU A 200 12.58 11.85 -4.44
N LEU A 201 12.92 10.56 -4.24
CA LEU A 201 12.24 9.44 -4.88
C LEU A 201 10.81 9.28 -4.36
N ILE A 202 10.62 9.34 -3.05
CA ILE A 202 9.32 9.04 -2.43
C ILE A 202 8.63 10.27 -1.82
N ASP A 203 9.20 11.47 -1.96
CA ASP A 203 8.69 12.70 -1.34
C ASP A 203 8.37 12.50 0.14
N LEU A 204 9.41 12.07 0.91
CA LEU A 204 9.25 11.69 2.31
C LEU A 204 8.86 12.88 3.17
N LYS A 205 7.73 12.77 3.86
CA LYS A 205 7.14 13.82 4.70
C LYS A 205 7.11 13.40 6.18
N PRO A 206 7.26 14.36 7.11
CA PRO A 206 7.00 14.08 8.53
C PRO A 206 5.51 13.80 8.76
N VAL A 207 5.18 13.11 9.85
CA VAL A 207 3.78 12.76 10.20
C VAL A 207 2.89 13.99 10.32
N SER A 208 3.43 15.13 10.76
CA SER A 208 2.68 16.40 10.88
C SER A 208 2.11 16.88 9.53
N TYR A 209 2.75 16.55 8.41
CA TYR A 209 2.28 16.90 7.07
C TYR A 209 0.88 16.33 6.77
N PHE A 210 0.48 15.25 7.44
CA PHE A 210 -0.84 14.64 7.21
C PHE A 210 -2.00 15.61 7.47
N GLN A 211 -1.88 16.47 8.48
CA GLN A 211 -2.92 17.49 8.76
C GLN A 211 -3.00 18.55 7.66
N GLU A 212 -1.85 18.95 7.11
CA GLU A 212 -1.79 19.88 5.97
C GLU A 212 -2.42 19.24 4.74
N PHE A 213 -2.08 17.98 4.45
CA PHE A 213 -2.65 17.21 3.34
C PHE A 213 -4.18 17.11 3.43
N LEU A 214 -4.72 16.76 4.60
CA LEU A 214 -6.18 16.67 4.79
C LEU A 214 -6.92 17.99 4.53
N ALA A 215 -6.25 19.12 4.68
CA ALA A 215 -6.85 20.42 4.37
C ALA A 215 -6.88 20.73 2.85
N THR A 216 -6.24 19.91 2.02
CA THR A 216 -6.13 20.13 0.55
C THR A 216 -7.06 19.27 -0.29
N ILE A 217 -7.77 18.29 0.32
CA ILE A 217 -8.62 17.30 -0.37
C ILE A 217 -10.15 17.49 -0.13
#